data_7ebcbe8e1ed30fcd93ad01f48a112eb4
#
_entry.id   7ebcbe8e1ed30fcd93ad01f48a112eb4
#
_cell.length_a   1.000
_cell.length_b   1.000
_cell.length_c   1.000
_cell.angle_alpha   90.00
_cell.angle_beta   90.00
_cell.angle_gamma   90.00
#
_symmetry.space_group_name_H-M   'P 1'
#
loop_
_entity.id
_entity.type
_entity.pdbx_description
1 polymer ?
#
loop_
_entity_poly.entity_id
_entity_poly.type
_entity_poly.pdbx_seq_one_letter_code
_entity_poly.pdbx_strand_id
1 'polypeptide(L)'
;MKRMVGLALTVALAVWSLPVRADIIEQILVKVNGDIITKTDLEKRQIRALRERNLQANPADLQNDETLKKVLLEVTPQILVSAIDEILLVQRGRELGYRLVDEQFKQIIENIKKENKIETDAQFQAALDQEGMTMEEFRRQIERQLLVSRVQQNEVAPKLSINEEEAKRYYDQHPQEFTSSPNITLREIIVNVATLKPGEVNVAADEEALEKVKQIGARVTAGEDFGKVAAEVSDAPSKANGGLIGPINRSEVSPAILTLLDGMKPGDVTEPIRTQRGYQLLQLEAATEATVQPFDQVRDLIADKVYDEKARVEFGKYLEKLRAQAIIEWKNADLRKLYDDHLAVMQKGAPSL
;
A
#
# COMPACT_ATOMS: atom_id res chain seq x y z
N MET A 1 -7.70 -100.92 18.67
CA MET A 1 -7.26 -100.16 19.86
C MET A 1 -6.22 -99.14 19.44
N LYS A 2 -6.53 -97.85 19.30
CA LYS A 2 -5.57 -96.76 19.38
C LYS A 2 -6.37 -95.47 19.42
N ARG A 3 -6.34 -94.88 20.60
CA ARG A 3 -6.99 -93.55 20.91
C ARG A 3 -6.19 -92.47 20.25
N MET A 4 -6.81 -91.64 19.42
CA MET A 4 -6.22 -90.36 18.99
C MET A 4 -6.89 -89.23 19.81
N VAL A 5 -6.03 -88.58 20.57
CA VAL A 5 -6.37 -87.35 21.34
C VAL A 5 -6.28 -86.17 20.38
N GLY A 6 -7.40 -85.55 20.12
CA GLY A 6 -7.43 -84.27 19.34
C GLY A 6 -7.08 -83.09 20.22
N LEU A 7 -6.03 -82.36 19.87
CA LEU A 7 -5.61 -81.11 20.53
C LEU A 7 -6.32 -79.92 19.82
N ALA A 8 -7.29 -79.30 20.52
CA ALA A 8 -7.94 -78.11 20.04
C ALA A 8 -7.06 -76.88 20.35
N LEU A 9 -6.51 -76.23 19.28
CA LEU A 9 -5.71 -75.02 19.37
C LEU A 9 -6.67 -73.82 19.30
N THR A 10 -6.96 -73.19 20.46
CA THR A 10 -7.72 -71.93 20.56
C THR A 10 -6.78 -70.75 20.27
N VAL A 11 -6.90 -70.19 19.09
CA VAL A 11 -6.21 -68.94 18.72
C VAL A 11 -7.04 -67.77 19.26
N ALA A 12 -6.55 -67.14 20.35
CA ALA A 12 -7.11 -65.88 20.88
C ALA A 12 -6.62 -64.71 20.01
N LEU A 13 -7.49 -64.16 19.15
CA LEU A 13 -7.26 -62.90 18.47
C LEU A 13 -7.35 -61.78 19.50
N ALA A 14 -6.18 -61.27 19.95
CA ALA A 14 -6.10 -60.00 20.67
C ALA A 14 -6.28 -58.88 19.66
N VAL A 15 -7.50 -58.33 19.58
CA VAL A 15 -7.78 -57.11 18.86
C VAL A 15 -7.13 -55.94 19.65
N TRP A 16 -5.95 -55.50 19.24
CA TRP A 16 -5.39 -54.25 19.72
C TRP A 16 -6.24 -53.09 19.15
N SER A 17 -7.13 -52.57 19.94
CA SER A 17 -7.80 -51.29 19.68
C SER A 17 -6.74 -50.18 19.83
N LEU A 18 -6.12 -49.78 18.70
CA LEU A 18 -5.38 -48.55 18.64
C LEU A 18 -6.37 -47.39 18.93
N PRO A 19 -6.07 -46.49 19.85
CA PRO A 19 -6.89 -45.29 20.02
C PRO A 19 -6.78 -44.48 18.73
N VAL A 20 -7.84 -44.47 17.93
CA VAL A 20 -7.98 -43.51 16.84
C VAL A 20 -8.11 -42.16 17.52
N ARG A 21 -7.02 -41.41 17.60
CA ARG A 21 -7.12 -39.97 17.88
C ARG A 21 -7.85 -39.36 16.69
N ALA A 22 -9.12 -39.03 16.91
CA ALA A 22 -9.82 -38.13 16.04
C ALA A 22 -9.10 -36.76 16.16
N ASP A 23 -8.22 -36.44 15.25
CA ASP A 23 -7.75 -35.08 15.12
C ASP A 23 -8.96 -34.23 14.81
N ILE A 24 -9.21 -33.23 15.64
CA ILE A 24 -10.24 -32.21 15.37
C ILE A 24 -9.74 -31.43 14.18
N ILE A 25 -10.21 -31.82 12.98
CA ILE A 25 -9.79 -31.26 11.69
C ILE A 25 -10.18 -29.77 11.59
N GLU A 26 -11.24 -29.36 12.30
CA GLU A 26 -11.77 -27.99 12.23
C GLU A 26 -12.25 -27.51 13.61
N GLN A 27 -11.64 -26.44 14.13
CA GLN A 27 -12.05 -25.82 15.38
C GLN A 27 -12.82 -24.53 15.11
N ILE A 28 -14.07 -24.46 15.57
CA ILE A 28 -14.87 -23.23 15.52
C ILE A 28 -14.33 -22.25 16.57
N LEU A 29 -14.00 -21.03 16.15
CA LEU A 29 -13.53 -19.96 17.02
C LEU A 29 -14.66 -18.96 17.36
N VAL A 30 -15.45 -18.60 16.36
CA VAL A 30 -16.54 -17.62 16.47
C VAL A 30 -17.74 -18.09 15.64
N LYS A 31 -18.95 -17.82 16.13
CA LYS A 31 -20.20 -17.99 15.37
C LYS A 31 -20.92 -16.65 15.30
N VAL A 32 -21.30 -16.22 14.10
CA VAL A 32 -21.92 -14.92 13.81
C VAL A 32 -23.27 -15.16 13.12
N ASN A 33 -24.38 -14.98 13.82
CA ASN A 33 -25.74 -15.24 13.34
C ASN A 33 -25.91 -16.62 12.67
N GLY A 34 -25.09 -17.63 13.03
CA GLY A 34 -25.10 -18.95 12.44
C GLY A 34 -23.92 -19.27 11.53
N ASP A 35 -23.33 -18.31 10.86
CA ASP A 35 -22.06 -18.49 10.11
C ASP A 35 -20.88 -18.63 11.07
N ILE A 36 -19.86 -19.38 10.68
CA ILE A 36 -18.73 -19.72 11.55
C ILE A 36 -17.41 -19.15 11.00
N ILE A 37 -16.51 -18.80 11.93
CA ILE A 37 -15.10 -18.58 11.65
C ILE A 37 -14.33 -19.71 12.35
N THR A 38 -13.57 -20.46 11.56
CA THR A 38 -12.78 -21.58 12.05
C THR A 38 -11.34 -21.18 12.31
N LYS A 39 -10.58 -22.05 12.96
CA LYS A 39 -9.14 -21.88 13.16
C LYS A 39 -8.42 -21.78 11.80
N THR A 40 -8.76 -22.66 10.88
CA THR A 40 -8.19 -22.67 9.52
C THR A 40 -8.49 -21.37 8.76
N ASP A 41 -9.70 -20.81 8.90
CA ASP A 41 -10.03 -19.52 8.28
C ASP A 41 -9.20 -18.38 8.86
N LEU A 42 -9.02 -18.35 10.16
CA LEU A 42 -8.18 -17.36 10.83
C LEU A 42 -6.72 -17.47 10.39
N GLU A 43 -6.15 -18.67 10.40
CA GLU A 43 -4.77 -18.94 9.96
C GLU A 43 -4.54 -18.53 8.49
N LYS A 44 -5.47 -18.83 7.59
CA LYS A 44 -5.40 -18.37 6.19
C LYS A 44 -5.35 -16.84 6.09
N ARG A 45 -6.18 -16.13 6.87
CA ARG A 45 -6.19 -14.67 6.90
C ARG A 45 -4.90 -14.10 7.51
N GLN A 46 -4.37 -14.72 8.56
CA GLN A 46 -3.10 -14.36 9.17
C GLN A 46 -1.93 -14.52 8.19
N ILE A 47 -1.84 -15.65 7.48
CA ILE A 47 -0.81 -15.88 6.47
C ILE A 47 -0.89 -14.82 5.36
N ARG A 48 -2.09 -14.45 4.92
CA ARG A 48 -2.26 -13.38 3.91
C ARG A 48 -1.73 -12.06 4.44
N ALA A 49 -2.11 -11.65 5.65
CA ALA A 49 -1.64 -10.41 6.27
C ALA A 49 -0.12 -10.38 6.48
N LEU A 50 0.51 -11.53 6.77
CA LEU A 50 1.96 -11.64 6.84
C LEU A 50 2.63 -11.47 5.47
N ARG A 51 2.06 -12.07 4.42
CA ARG A 51 2.56 -11.91 3.03
C ARG A 51 2.50 -10.45 2.56
N GLU A 52 1.44 -9.73 2.89
CA GLU A 52 1.30 -8.29 2.61
C GLU A 52 2.40 -7.45 3.29
N ARG A 53 2.96 -7.94 4.40
CA ARG A 53 4.12 -7.36 5.09
C ARG A 53 5.47 -7.93 4.62
N ASN A 54 5.51 -8.66 3.48
CA ASN A 54 6.68 -9.35 2.95
C ASN A 54 7.26 -10.44 3.89
N LEU A 55 6.44 -10.99 4.79
CA LEU A 55 6.79 -12.10 5.65
C LEU A 55 6.21 -13.40 5.07
N GLN A 56 7.08 -14.38 4.82
CA GLN A 56 6.64 -15.70 4.39
C GLN A 56 6.36 -16.58 5.61
N ALA A 57 5.22 -17.23 5.62
CA ALA A 57 4.82 -18.12 6.68
C ALA A 57 3.90 -19.23 6.13
N ASN A 58 3.98 -20.40 6.73
CA ASN A 58 3.02 -21.49 6.55
C ASN A 58 2.29 -21.76 7.88
N PRO A 59 1.21 -22.56 7.92
CA PRO A 59 0.44 -22.79 9.14
C PRO A 59 1.26 -23.33 10.33
N ALA A 60 2.33 -24.12 10.08
CA ALA A 60 3.18 -24.64 11.14
C ALA A 60 4.04 -23.53 11.80
N ASP A 61 4.47 -22.54 11.00
CA ASP A 61 5.31 -21.44 11.48
C ASP A 61 4.54 -20.53 12.44
N LEU A 62 3.22 -20.35 12.23
CA LEU A 62 2.39 -19.47 13.07
C LEU A 62 2.42 -19.83 14.56
N GLN A 63 2.68 -21.10 14.87
CA GLN A 63 2.70 -21.58 16.27
C GLN A 63 4.11 -21.67 16.87
N ASN A 64 5.14 -21.74 16.02
CA ASN A 64 6.50 -22.07 16.46
C ASN A 64 7.49 -20.90 16.35
N ASP A 65 7.22 -19.88 15.53
CA ASP A 65 8.11 -18.74 15.35
C ASP A 65 7.69 -17.57 16.27
N GLU A 66 8.57 -17.23 17.23
CA GLU A 66 8.33 -16.16 18.20
C GLU A 66 8.26 -14.76 17.55
N THR A 67 8.94 -14.56 16.43
CA THR A 67 8.89 -13.28 15.69
C THR A 67 7.53 -13.12 15.03
N LEU A 68 7.05 -14.19 14.37
CA LEU A 68 5.72 -14.21 13.77
C LEU A 68 4.62 -14.08 14.82
N LYS A 69 4.74 -14.69 15.98
CA LYS A 69 3.76 -14.54 17.08
C LYS A 69 3.56 -13.09 17.48
N LYS A 70 4.62 -12.29 17.58
CA LYS A 70 4.51 -10.85 17.89
C LYS A 70 3.73 -10.10 16.82
N VAL A 71 4.06 -10.34 15.55
CA VAL A 71 3.32 -9.73 14.43
C VAL A 71 1.86 -10.19 14.40
N LEU A 72 1.59 -11.47 14.72
CA LEU A 72 0.25 -12.01 14.79
C LEU A 72 -0.59 -11.36 15.91
N LEU A 73 0.00 -11.10 17.08
CA LEU A 73 -0.70 -10.38 18.15
C LEU A 73 -1.12 -8.97 17.71
N GLU A 74 -0.32 -8.34 16.85
CA GLU A 74 -0.63 -7.01 16.29
C GLU A 74 -1.74 -7.05 15.23
N VAL A 75 -1.70 -8.02 14.31
CA VAL A 75 -2.63 -8.06 13.16
C VAL A 75 -3.93 -8.82 13.44
N THR A 76 -3.93 -9.79 14.35
CA THR A 76 -5.08 -10.66 14.62
C THR A 76 -6.33 -9.89 15.06
N PRO A 77 -6.26 -8.85 15.91
CA PRO A 77 -7.45 -8.08 16.29
C PRO A 77 -8.18 -7.49 15.08
N GLN A 78 -7.44 -6.85 14.19
CA GLN A 78 -7.98 -6.28 12.94
C GLN A 78 -8.56 -7.37 12.02
N ILE A 79 -7.89 -8.51 11.90
CA ILE A 79 -8.37 -9.65 11.10
C ILE A 79 -9.71 -10.17 11.63
N LEU A 80 -9.87 -10.27 12.95
CA LEU A 80 -11.13 -10.73 13.57
C LEU A 80 -12.26 -9.75 13.29
N VAL A 81 -12.02 -8.45 13.46
CA VAL A 81 -13.01 -7.40 13.16
C VAL A 81 -13.42 -7.49 11.70
N SER A 82 -12.46 -7.48 10.77
CA SER A 82 -12.72 -7.54 9.33
C SER A 82 -13.45 -8.82 8.91
N ALA A 83 -13.14 -9.96 9.53
CA ALA A 83 -13.80 -11.23 9.23
C ALA A 83 -15.27 -11.24 9.68
N ILE A 84 -15.55 -10.71 10.87
CA ILE A 84 -16.92 -10.59 11.39
C ILE A 84 -17.73 -9.60 10.55
N ASP A 85 -17.14 -8.44 10.21
CA ASP A 85 -17.78 -7.43 9.37
C ASP A 85 -18.12 -7.97 7.98
N GLU A 86 -17.20 -8.71 7.36
CA GLU A 86 -17.42 -9.37 6.07
C GLU A 86 -18.64 -10.31 6.15
N ILE A 87 -18.71 -11.14 7.19
CA ILE A 87 -19.86 -12.06 7.39
C ILE A 87 -21.16 -11.26 7.51
N LEU A 88 -21.19 -10.22 8.34
CA LEU A 88 -22.37 -9.38 8.54
C LEU A 88 -22.82 -8.67 7.26
N LEU A 89 -21.89 -8.15 6.47
CA LEU A 89 -22.18 -7.53 5.19
C LEU A 89 -22.71 -8.54 4.17
N VAL A 90 -22.13 -9.75 4.11
CA VAL A 90 -22.59 -10.82 3.23
C VAL A 90 -24.00 -11.27 3.62
N GLN A 91 -24.27 -11.45 4.91
CA GLN A 91 -25.61 -11.78 5.42
C GLN A 91 -26.61 -10.68 5.05
N ARG A 92 -26.23 -9.42 5.27
CA ARG A 92 -27.07 -8.28 4.90
C ARG A 92 -27.35 -8.22 3.39
N GLY A 93 -26.34 -8.48 2.56
CA GLY A 93 -26.54 -8.56 1.11
C GLY A 93 -27.52 -9.66 0.69
N ARG A 94 -27.46 -10.82 1.34
CA ARG A 94 -28.43 -11.93 1.11
C ARG A 94 -29.83 -11.56 1.56
N GLU A 95 -29.99 -10.91 2.72
CA GLU A 95 -31.31 -10.41 3.20
C GLU A 95 -31.92 -9.41 2.22
N LEU A 96 -31.10 -8.57 1.58
CA LEU A 96 -31.52 -7.62 0.54
C LEU A 96 -31.79 -8.28 -0.82
N GLY A 97 -31.62 -9.61 -0.93
CA GLY A 97 -31.86 -10.37 -2.16
C GLY A 97 -30.73 -10.30 -3.17
N TYR A 98 -29.56 -9.78 -2.82
CA TYR A 98 -28.40 -9.77 -3.72
C TYR A 98 -27.81 -11.18 -3.86
N ARG A 99 -27.40 -11.52 -5.07
CA ARG A 99 -26.80 -12.81 -5.41
C ARG A 99 -25.96 -12.71 -6.66
N LEU A 100 -24.96 -13.55 -6.78
CA LEU A 100 -24.17 -13.71 -7.99
C LEU A 100 -24.89 -14.70 -8.93
N VAL A 101 -25.43 -14.22 -10.05
CA VAL A 101 -26.02 -15.07 -11.07
C VAL A 101 -24.96 -15.62 -12.02
N ASP A 102 -25.26 -16.78 -12.64
CA ASP A 102 -24.27 -17.50 -13.46
C ASP A 102 -23.70 -16.67 -14.61
N GLU A 103 -24.54 -15.86 -15.23
CA GLU A 103 -24.11 -15.02 -16.35
C GLU A 103 -23.10 -13.93 -15.90
N GLN A 104 -23.36 -13.31 -14.75
CA GLN A 104 -22.43 -12.34 -14.16
C GLN A 104 -21.10 -13.01 -13.80
N PHE A 105 -21.15 -14.22 -13.23
CA PHE A 105 -19.94 -14.96 -12.88
C PHE A 105 -19.10 -15.28 -14.13
N LYS A 106 -19.72 -15.73 -15.23
CA LYS A 106 -19.04 -15.95 -16.50
C LYS A 106 -18.39 -14.69 -17.04
N GLN A 107 -19.09 -13.55 -17.03
CA GLN A 107 -18.55 -12.28 -17.47
C GLN A 107 -17.33 -11.86 -16.65
N ILE A 108 -17.37 -12.04 -15.32
CA ILE A 108 -16.25 -11.76 -14.43
C ILE A 108 -15.03 -12.62 -14.80
N ILE A 109 -15.22 -13.93 -15.02
CA ILE A 109 -14.14 -14.83 -15.47
C ILE A 109 -13.56 -14.35 -16.78
N GLU A 110 -14.38 -14.02 -17.77
CA GLU A 110 -13.90 -13.57 -19.08
C GLU A 110 -13.12 -12.24 -18.97
N ASN A 111 -13.55 -11.30 -18.14
CA ASN A 111 -12.81 -10.08 -17.88
C ASN A 111 -11.45 -10.36 -17.23
N ILE A 112 -11.40 -11.22 -16.19
CA ILE A 112 -10.15 -11.61 -15.54
C ILE A 112 -9.21 -12.30 -16.52
N LYS A 113 -9.72 -13.20 -17.34
CA LYS A 113 -8.92 -13.87 -18.39
C LYS A 113 -8.32 -12.84 -19.35
N LYS A 114 -9.13 -11.88 -19.81
CA LYS A 114 -8.68 -10.83 -20.72
C LYS A 114 -7.61 -9.92 -20.10
N GLU A 115 -7.82 -9.47 -18.88
CA GLU A 115 -6.88 -8.58 -18.18
C GLU A 115 -5.52 -9.28 -17.89
N ASN A 116 -5.55 -10.59 -17.59
CA ASN A 116 -4.37 -11.37 -17.28
C ASN A 116 -3.80 -12.12 -18.50
N LYS A 117 -4.33 -11.89 -19.71
CA LYS A 117 -3.90 -12.56 -20.95
C LYS A 117 -3.99 -14.08 -20.87
N ILE A 118 -5.02 -14.58 -20.22
CA ILE A 118 -5.34 -16.01 -20.12
C ILE A 118 -6.29 -16.34 -21.28
N GLU A 119 -5.87 -17.20 -22.19
CA GLU A 119 -6.62 -17.48 -23.42
C GLU A 119 -7.62 -18.64 -23.28
N THR A 120 -7.37 -19.58 -22.37
CA THR A 120 -8.19 -20.79 -22.24
C THR A 120 -8.68 -21.03 -20.82
N ASP A 121 -9.78 -21.79 -20.69
CA ASP A 121 -10.30 -22.22 -19.38
C ASP A 121 -9.30 -23.12 -18.64
N ALA A 122 -8.53 -23.93 -19.37
CA ALA A 122 -7.50 -24.78 -18.79
C ALA A 122 -6.38 -23.97 -18.15
N GLN A 123 -5.96 -22.86 -18.77
CA GLN A 123 -4.99 -21.93 -18.18
C GLN A 123 -5.56 -21.23 -16.95
N PHE A 124 -6.84 -20.84 -17.00
CA PHE A 124 -7.51 -20.23 -15.84
C PHE A 124 -7.59 -21.21 -14.67
N GLN A 125 -7.97 -22.48 -14.95
CA GLN A 125 -8.00 -23.51 -13.91
C GLN A 125 -6.60 -23.77 -13.32
N ALA A 126 -5.56 -23.84 -14.16
CA ALA A 126 -4.19 -24.01 -13.69
C ALA A 126 -3.73 -22.81 -12.80
N ALA A 127 -4.17 -21.60 -13.09
CA ALA A 127 -3.89 -20.44 -12.25
C ALA A 127 -4.60 -20.55 -10.88
N LEU A 128 -5.84 -21.01 -10.85
CA LEU A 128 -6.55 -21.27 -9.58
C LEU A 128 -5.87 -22.37 -8.77
N ASP A 129 -5.42 -23.45 -9.42
CA ASP A 129 -4.73 -24.56 -8.77
C ASP A 129 -3.38 -24.11 -8.15
N GLN A 130 -2.66 -23.19 -8.81
CA GLN A 130 -1.45 -22.57 -8.25
C GLN A 130 -1.71 -21.74 -7.00
N GLU A 131 -2.87 -21.10 -6.94
CA GLU A 131 -3.33 -20.37 -5.74
C GLU A 131 -3.97 -21.31 -4.69
N GLY A 132 -4.03 -22.62 -4.95
CA GLY A 132 -4.65 -23.62 -4.08
C GLY A 132 -6.15 -23.45 -3.94
N MET A 133 -6.83 -22.96 -4.98
CA MET A 133 -8.24 -22.59 -4.96
C MET A 133 -9.05 -23.37 -5.99
N THR A 134 -10.18 -23.93 -5.58
CA THR A 134 -11.13 -24.54 -6.51
C THR A 134 -12.01 -23.46 -7.18
N MET A 135 -12.62 -23.80 -8.33
CA MET A 135 -13.58 -22.93 -9.02
C MET A 135 -14.77 -22.56 -8.11
N GLU A 136 -15.19 -23.47 -7.26
CA GLU A 136 -16.30 -23.23 -6.33
C GLU A 136 -15.90 -22.26 -5.21
N GLU A 137 -14.69 -22.37 -4.67
CA GLU A 137 -14.14 -21.43 -3.69
C GLU A 137 -13.97 -20.04 -4.31
N PHE A 138 -13.48 -19.98 -5.55
CA PHE A 138 -13.37 -18.75 -6.31
C PHE A 138 -14.74 -18.10 -6.51
N ARG A 139 -15.75 -18.87 -6.94
CA ARG A 139 -17.13 -18.36 -7.07
C ARG A 139 -17.66 -17.79 -5.76
N ARG A 140 -17.47 -18.51 -4.65
CA ARG A 140 -17.86 -18.02 -3.31
C ARG A 140 -17.14 -16.74 -2.92
N GLN A 141 -15.87 -16.60 -3.30
CA GLN A 141 -15.10 -15.38 -3.04
C GLN A 141 -15.66 -14.20 -3.84
N ILE A 142 -15.92 -14.38 -5.13
CA ILE A 142 -16.51 -13.35 -6.00
C ILE A 142 -17.92 -12.97 -5.49
N GLU A 143 -18.73 -13.95 -5.07
CA GLU A 143 -20.04 -13.66 -4.51
C GLU A 143 -19.95 -12.80 -3.25
N ARG A 144 -19.05 -13.12 -2.31
CA ARG A 144 -18.84 -12.30 -1.10
C ARG A 144 -18.46 -10.87 -1.46
N GLN A 145 -17.51 -10.68 -2.38
CA GLN A 145 -17.10 -9.35 -2.83
C GLN A 145 -18.25 -8.56 -3.46
N LEU A 146 -19.03 -9.23 -4.31
CA LEU A 146 -20.20 -8.62 -4.95
C LEU A 146 -21.24 -8.17 -3.89
N LEU A 147 -21.55 -9.04 -2.93
CA LEU A 147 -22.54 -8.75 -1.87
C LEU A 147 -22.08 -7.57 -1.02
N VAL A 148 -20.82 -7.55 -0.58
CA VAL A 148 -20.24 -6.45 0.18
C VAL A 148 -20.31 -5.15 -0.60
N SER A 149 -19.86 -5.14 -1.87
CA SER A 149 -19.90 -3.97 -2.74
C SER A 149 -21.33 -3.44 -2.95
N ARG A 150 -22.30 -4.35 -3.17
CA ARG A 150 -23.72 -3.97 -3.34
C ARG A 150 -24.30 -3.35 -2.08
N VAL A 151 -23.99 -3.89 -0.91
CA VAL A 151 -24.42 -3.30 0.37
C VAL A 151 -23.83 -1.91 0.55
N GLN A 152 -22.53 -1.72 0.30
CA GLN A 152 -21.90 -0.41 0.36
C GLN A 152 -22.57 0.60 -0.60
N GLN A 153 -22.77 0.21 -1.85
CA GLN A 153 -23.37 1.07 -2.87
C GLN A 153 -24.82 1.47 -2.56
N ASN A 154 -25.62 0.58 -1.96
CA ASN A 154 -27.05 0.84 -1.80
C ASN A 154 -27.41 1.31 -0.37
N GLU A 155 -26.66 0.94 0.66
CA GLU A 155 -26.98 1.27 2.05
C GLU A 155 -26.12 2.42 2.60
N VAL A 156 -24.93 2.67 2.04
CA VAL A 156 -24.00 3.69 2.52
C VAL A 156 -23.87 4.85 1.54
N ALA A 157 -23.59 4.58 0.26
CA ALA A 157 -23.35 5.62 -0.73
C ALA A 157 -24.47 6.68 -0.86
N PRO A 158 -25.78 6.36 -0.72
CA PRO A 158 -26.82 7.39 -0.74
C PRO A 158 -26.74 8.43 0.37
N LYS A 159 -25.96 8.17 1.43
CA LYS A 159 -25.76 9.09 2.56
C LYS A 159 -24.55 10.01 2.38
N LEU A 160 -23.80 9.85 1.29
CA LEU A 160 -22.53 10.53 1.04
C LEU A 160 -22.68 11.83 0.21
N SER A 161 -23.83 12.51 0.31
CA SER A 161 -23.93 13.84 -0.31
C SER A 161 -22.96 14.84 0.36
N ILE A 162 -22.22 15.58 -0.46
CA ILE A 162 -21.30 16.62 0.00
C ILE A 162 -21.95 17.97 -0.32
N ASN A 163 -21.95 18.87 0.63
CA ASN A 163 -22.33 20.26 0.41
C ASN A 163 -21.08 21.17 0.40
N GLU A 164 -21.26 22.38 -0.13
CA GLU A 164 -20.15 23.34 -0.27
C GLU A 164 -19.59 23.79 1.08
N GLU A 165 -20.42 23.81 2.12
CA GLU A 165 -20.00 24.19 3.47
C GLU A 165 -19.06 23.15 4.08
N GLU A 166 -19.34 21.84 3.86
CA GLU A 166 -18.45 20.76 4.27
C GLU A 166 -17.11 20.84 3.54
N ALA A 167 -17.13 21.10 2.22
CA ALA A 167 -15.93 21.25 1.43
C ALA A 167 -15.08 22.46 1.89
N LYS A 168 -15.69 23.60 2.14
CA LYS A 168 -14.98 24.78 2.67
C LYS A 168 -14.39 24.52 4.05
N ARG A 169 -15.13 23.88 4.95
CA ARG A 169 -14.64 23.51 6.28
C ARG A 169 -13.42 22.62 6.21
N TYR A 170 -13.44 21.60 5.34
CA TYR A 170 -12.29 20.72 5.13
C TYR A 170 -11.06 21.49 4.63
N TYR A 171 -11.25 22.34 3.63
CA TYR A 171 -10.19 23.20 3.11
C TYR A 171 -9.56 24.09 4.18
N ASP A 172 -10.38 24.73 4.98
CA ASP A 172 -9.93 25.63 6.06
C ASP A 172 -9.19 24.89 7.19
N GLN A 173 -9.56 23.62 7.44
CA GLN A 173 -8.94 22.77 8.46
C GLN A 173 -7.66 22.09 7.98
N HIS A 174 -7.48 21.91 6.64
CA HIS A 174 -6.36 21.17 6.06
C HIS A 174 -5.56 22.00 5.03
N PRO A 175 -5.15 23.26 5.34
CA PRO A 175 -4.48 24.11 4.35
C PRO A 175 -3.18 23.52 3.81
N GLN A 176 -2.52 22.68 4.59
CA GLN A 176 -1.26 22.01 4.19
C GLN A 176 -1.45 21.03 3.04
N GLU A 177 -2.63 20.38 2.91
CA GLU A 177 -2.93 19.45 1.82
C GLU A 177 -3.10 20.16 0.48
N PHE A 178 -3.41 21.48 0.52
CA PHE A 178 -3.64 22.32 -0.65
C PHE A 178 -2.51 23.34 -0.89
N THR A 179 -1.41 23.18 -0.16
CA THR A 179 -0.24 24.03 -0.34
C THR A 179 0.65 23.47 -1.44
N SER A 180 0.94 24.29 -2.46
CA SER A 180 1.89 23.91 -3.50
C SER A 180 3.29 23.74 -2.90
N SER A 181 4.02 22.75 -3.38
CA SER A 181 5.43 22.61 -2.98
C SER A 181 6.26 23.77 -3.57
N PRO A 182 7.18 24.32 -2.80
CA PRO A 182 8.12 25.29 -3.34
C PRO A 182 9.03 24.59 -4.36
N ASN A 183 9.17 25.18 -5.53
CA ASN A 183 10.03 24.65 -6.60
C ASN A 183 11.17 25.61 -6.93
N ILE A 184 12.26 25.04 -7.37
CA ILE A 184 13.46 25.76 -7.82
C ILE A 184 13.75 25.32 -9.25
N THR A 185 13.97 26.29 -10.13
CA THR A 185 14.49 26.06 -11.47
C THR A 185 15.88 26.64 -11.55
N LEU A 186 16.85 25.84 -11.98
CA LEU A 186 18.25 26.19 -12.07
C LEU A 186 18.73 26.04 -13.50
N ARG A 187 19.86 26.71 -13.80
CA ARG A 187 20.72 26.34 -14.90
C ARG A 187 22.06 25.91 -14.35
N GLU A 188 22.70 24.97 -15.02
CA GLU A 188 24.05 24.49 -14.62
C GLU A 188 25.06 24.56 -15.76
N ILE A 189 26.29 24.84 -15.42
CA ILE A 189 27.45 24.59 -16.26
C ILE A 189 28.36 23.66 -15.48
N ILE A 190 28.74 22.54 -16.06
CA ILE A 190 29.73 21.62 -15.48
C ILE A 190 30.99 21.67 -16.34
N VAL A 191 32.12 21.73 -15.69
CA VAL A 191 33.46 21.55 -16.27
C VAL A 191 34.07 20.32 -15.62
N ASN A 192 34.18 19.24 -16.37
CA ASN A 192 34.74 18.00 -15.86
C ASN A 192 36.23 18.08 -15.66
N VAL A 193 36.72 17.45 -14.59
CA VAL A 193 38.19 17.25 -14.39
C VAL A 193 38.54 15.90 -15.01
N ALA A 194 39.50 15.91 -15.92
CA ALA A 194 40.04 14.69 -16.53
C ALA A 194 40.72 13.80 -15.49
N THR A 195 40.23 12.60 -15.28
CA THR A 195 40.84 11.61 -14.38
C THR A 195 41.77 10.68 -15.15
N LEU A 196 42.99 10.44 -14.63
CA LEU A 196 43.94 9.51 -15.22
C LEU A 196 43.58 8.05 -14.94
N LYS A 197 43.13 7.76 -13.71
CA LYS A 197 42.58 6.46 -13.26
C LYS A 197 41.58 6.66 -12.13
N PRO A 198 40.66 5.71 -11.87
CA PRO A 198 39.80 5.79 -10.72
C PRO A 198 40.59 5.91 -9.41
N GLY A 199 40.37 7.01 -8.67
CA GLY A 199 41.01 7.29 -7.39
C GLY A 199 42.28 8.13 -7.43
N GLU A 200 42.84 8.49 -8.62
CA GLU A 200 43.95 9.43 -8.75
C GLU A 200 43.44 10.86 -8.94
N VAL A 201 43.99 11.79 -8.14
CA VAL A 201 43.72 13.23 -8.28
C VAL A 201 44.72 13.80 -9.30
N ASN A 202 44.23 14.26 -10.44
CA ASN A 202 45.02 14.98 -11.41
C ASN A 202 45.03 16.48 -11.04
N VAL A 203 46.01 16.90 -10.25
CA VAL A 203 46.10 18.29 -9.74
C VAL A 203 46.15 19.30 -10.87
N ALA A 204 46.91 19.04 -11.92
CA ALA A 204 47.04 19.98 -13.05
C ALA A 204 45.69 20.13 -13.81
N ALA A 205 44.97 19.01 -14.03
CA ALA A 205 43.66 19.07 -14.66
C ALA A 205 42.57 19.70 -13.74
N ASP A 206 42.75 19.58 -12.42
CA ASP A 206 41.86 20.24 -11.45
C ASP A 206 42.05 21.76 -11.46
N GLU A 207 43.32 22.23 -11.49
CA GLU A 207 43.65 23.65 -11.61
C GLU A 207 43.18 24.24 -12.94
N GLU A 208 43.35 23.52 -14.06
CA GLU A 208 42.88 23.95 -15.38
C GLU A 208 41.36 24.07 -15.43
N ALA A 209 40.64 23.09 -14.86
CA ALA A 209 39.18 23.10 -14.79
C ALA A 209 38.66 24.24 -13.88
N LEU A 210 39.33 24.49 -12.77
CA LEU A 210 39.02 25.62 -11.89
C LEU A 210 39.20 26.97 -12.60
N GLU A 211 40.29 27.14 -13.32
CA GLU A 211 40.52 28.38 -14.06
C GLU A 211 39.50 28.56 -15.19
N LYS A 212 39.21 27.49 -15.92
CA LYS A 212 38.19 27.49 -16.97
C LYS A 212 36.80 27.86 -16.41
N VAL A 213 36.36 27.29 -15.29
CA VAL A 213 35.07 27.61 -14.71
C VAL A 213 34.99 29.04 -14.18
N LYS A 214 36.11 29.59 -13.65
CA LYS A 214 36.18 31.01 -13.26
C LYS A 214 36.06 31.95 -14.45
N GLN A 215 36.69 31.63 -15.58
CA GLN A 215 36.56 32.41 -16.83
C GLN A 215 35.13 32.38 -17.35
N ILE A 216 34.47 31.19 -17.27
CA ILE A 216 33.05 31.04 -17.62
C ILE A 216 32.20 31.92 -16.68
N GLY A 217 32.41 31.87 -15.37
CA GLY A 217 31.71 32.71 -14.41
C GLY A 217 31.89 34.20 -14.69
N ALA A 218 33.10 34.63 -15.05
CA ALA A 218 33.37 36.02 -15.43
C ALA A 218 32.60 36.46 -16.71
N ARG A 219 32.47 35.59 -17.72
CA ARG A 219 31.68 35.86 -18.93
C ARG A 219 30.21 36.13 -18.57
N VAL A 220 29.63 35.28 -17.72
CA VAL A 220 28.24 35.40 -17.29
C VAL A 220 28.03 36.65 -16.43
N THR A 221 28.98 36.93 -15.50
CA THR A 221 28.93 38.15 -14.65
C THR A 221 29.07 39.43 -15.48
N ALA A 222 29.79 39.37 -16.62
CA ALA A 222 29.89 40.46 -17.59
C ALA A 222 28.59 40.65 -18.44
N GLY A 223 27.54 39.83 -18.22
CA GLY A 223 26.25 39.97 -18.86
C GLY A 223 26.00 39.03 -20.03
N GLU A 224 26.88 38.06 -20.29
CA GLU A 224 26.61 37.02 -21.30
C GLU A 224 25.52 36.08 -20.81
N ASP A 225 24.63 35.67 -21.71
CA ASP A 225 23.53 34.79 -21.38
C ASP A 225 24.01 33.42 -20.92
N PHE A 226 23.64 33.02 -19.69
CA PHE A 226 24.06 31.77 -19.06
C PHE A 226 23.70 30.55 -19.91
N GLY A 227 22.49 30.54 -20.48
CA GLY A 227 22.01 29.44 -21.30
C GLY A 227 22.81 29.25 -22.58
N LYS A 228 23.23 30.36 -23.23
CA LYS A 228 24.10 30.33 -24.42
C LYS A 228 25.49 29.82 -24.04
N VAL A 229 26.05 30.32 -22.95
CA VAL A 229 27.37 29.86 -22.45
C VAL A 229 27.31 28.38 -22.08
N ALA A 230 26.25 27.93 -21.39
CA ALA A 230 26.07 26.54 -21.07
C ALA A 230 25.98 25.65 -22.31
N ALA A 231 25.25 26.07 -23.34
CA ALA A 231 25.13 25.34 -24.60
C ALA A 231 26.47 25.26 -25.36
N GLU A 232 27.35 26.23 -25.17
CA GLU A 232 28.69 26.26 -25.79
C GLU A 232 29.72 25.38 -25.04
N VAL A 233 29.85 25.57 -23.71
CA VAL A 233 31.04 25.08 -22.96
C VAL A 233 30.72 24.03 -21.91
N SER A 234 29.46 23.75 -21.54
CA SER A 234 29.13 22.81 -20.48
C SER A 234 29.41 21.37 -20.88
N ASP A 235 29.87 20.57 -19.93
CA ASP A 235 29.98 19.11 -20.06
C ASP A 235 28.79 18.39 -19.46
N ALA A 236 27.78 19.12 -18.97
CA ALA A 236 26.56 18.54 -18.40
C ALA A 236 25.62 17.97 -19.48
N PRO A 237 24.82 16.94 -19.16
CA PRO A 237 23.76 16.46 -20.06
C PRO A 237 22.72 17.54 -20.40
N SER A 238 22.48 18.48 -19.49
CA SER A 238 21.59 19.63 -19.65
C SER A 238 22.09 20.68 -20.66
N LYS A 239 23.34 20.55 -21.16
CA LYS A 239 23.93 21.41 -22.19
C LYS A 239 22.99 21.69 -23.37
N ALA A 240 22.32 20.62 -23.88
CA ALA A 240 21.42 20.73 -25.04
C ALA A 240 20.21 21.66 -24.77
N ASN A 241 19.91 21.90 -23.51
CA ASN A 241 18.80 22.73 -23.02
C ASN A 241 19.31 24.06 -22.38
N GLY A 242 20.54 24.49 -22.74
CA GLY A 242 21.17 25.67 -22.13
C GLY A 242 21.39 25.53 -20.63
N GLY A 243 21.70 24.30 -20.17
CA GLY A 243 21.94 23.99 -18.76
C GLY A 243 20.71 23.94 -17.88
N LEU A 244 19.48 24.05 -18.43
CA LEU A 244 18.24 24.11 -17.65
C LEU A 244 17.96 22.78 -16.92
N ILE A 245 17.71 22.86 -15.63
CA ILE A 245 17.29 21.77 -14.73
C ILE A 245 16.11 22.21 -13.86
N GLY A 246 15.10 21.39 -13.83
CA GLY A 246 13.87 21.65 -13.08
C GLY A 246 12.67 22.00 -13.96
N PRO A 247 11.55 22.42 -13.33
CA PRO A 247 11.43 22.72 -11.89
C PRO A 247 11.63 21.49 -10.99
N ILE A 248 12.39 21.65 -9.91
CA ILE A 248 12.69 20.63 -8.90
C ILE A 248 12.03 21.04 -7.59
N ASN A 249 11.41 20.09 -6.90
CA ASN A 249 10.90 20.35 -5.56
C ASN A 249 12.04 20.73 -4.62
N ARG A 250 11.89 21.82 -3.86
CA ARG A 250 12.90 22.29 -2.92
C ARG A 250 13.38 21.20 -1.95
N SER A 251 12.48 20.28 -1.56
CA SER A 251 12.82 19.16 -0.67
C SER A 251 13.73 18.09 -1.30
N GLU A 252 13.83 18.05 -2.64
CA GLU A 252 14.68 17.12 -3.38
C GLU A 252 16.09 17.67 -3.62
N VAL A 253 16.30 18.97 -3.38
CA VAL A 253 17.58 19.64 -3.51
C VAL A 253 18.42 19.38 -2.27
N SER A 254 19.71 19.06 -2.45
CA SER A 254 20.59 18.78 -1.32
C SER A 254 20.72 20.00 -0.39
N PRO A 255 20.83 19.79 0.94
CA PRO A 255 20.98 20.91 1.89
C PRO A 255 22.17 21.85 1.58
N ALA A 256 23.27 21.30 1.05
CA ALA A 256 24.44 22.08 0.66
C ALA A 256 24.12 23.06 -0.48
N ILE A 257 23.37 22.62 -1.49
CA ILE A 257 22.93 23.47 -2.60
C ILE A 257 21.92 24.50 -2.09
N LEU A 258 20.95 24.09 -1.25
CA LEU A 258 19.97 25.02 -0.67
C LEU A 258 20.64 26.18 0.08
N THR A 259 21.69 25.88 0.86
CA THR A 259 22.46 26.90 1.58
C THR A 259 23.13 27.89 0.63
N LEU A 260 23.59 27.43 -0.54
CA LEU A 260 24.20 28.31 -1.55
C LEU A 260 23.14 29.19 -2.26
N LEU A 261 21.92 28.66 -2.42
CA LEU A 261 20.83 29.36 -3.07
C LEU A 261 20.10 30.33 -2.12
N ASP A 262 20.31 30.21 -0.79
CA ASP A 262 19.69 31.10 0.20
C ASP A 262 20.18 32.55 -0.02
N GLY A 263 19.22 33.44 -0.24
CA GLY A 263 19.49 34.86 -0.51
C GLY A 263 19.77 35.22 -1.97
N MET A 264 19.90 34.21 -2.87
CA MET A 264 20.02 34.46 -4.31
C MET A 264 18.70 34.90 -4.92
N LYS A 265 18.80 35.79 -5.90
CA LYS A 265 17.65 36.23 -6.73
C LYS A 265 17.71 35.54 -8.09
N PRO A 266 16.56 35.42 -8.79
CA PRO A 266 16.58 34.98 -10.18
C PRO A 266 17.56 35.78 -11.01
N GLY A 267 18.44 35.07 -11.71
CA GLY A 267 19.58 35.62 -12.47
C GLY A 267 20.92 35.52 -11.78
N ASP A 268 20.97 35.41 -10.44
CA ASP A 268 22.23 35.27 -9.70
C ASP A 268 22.92 33.94 -9.99
N VAL A 269 24.26 33.97 -9.99
CA VAL A 269 25.12 32.80 -10.27
C VAL A 269 25.99 32.52 -9.05
N THR A 270 26.15 31.23 -8.71
CA THR A 270 27.03 30.81 -7.61
C THR A 270 28.51 30.97 -7.95
N GLU A 271 29.36 31.04 -6.93
CA GLU A 271 30.78 30.72 -7.08
C GLU A 271 30.94 29.28 -7.58
N PRO A 272 32.11 28.94 -8.19
CA PRO A 272 32.42 27.58 -8.61
C PRO A 272 32.30 26.55 -7.47
N ILE A 273 31.43 25.55 -7.64
CA ILE A 273 31.17 24.50 -6.66
C ILE A 273 32.01 23.27 -7.05
N ARG A 274 32.87 22.77 -6.17
CA ARG A 274 33.63 21.54 -6.40
C ARG A 274 32.72 20.34 -6.23
N THR A 275 32.61 19.48 -7.25
CA THR A 275 31.87 18.26 -7.27
C THR A 275 32.76 17.04 -7.49
N GLN A 276 32.23 15.82 -7.41
CA GLN A 276 33.01 14.61 -7.70
C GLN A 276 33.52 14.54 -9.14
N ARG A 277 32.84 15.17 -10.10
CA ARG A 277 33.22 15.17 -11.53
C ARG A 277 34.09 16.32 -11.95
N GLY A 278 34.09 17.41 -11.20
CA GLY A 278 34.79 18.65 -11.57
C GLY A 278 34.17 19.85 -10.86
N TYR A 279 33.99 20.94 -11.59
CA TYR A 279 33.44 22.18 -11.08
C TYR A 279 32.07 22.46 -11.72
N GLN A 280 31.15 23.02 -10.92
CA GLN A 280 29.78 23.37 -11.33
C GLN A 280 29.52 24.84 -11.00
N LEU A 281 28.93 25.57 -11.93
CA LEU A 281 28.26 26.84 -11.71
C LEU A 281 26.76 26.60 -11.76
N LEU A 282 26.00 27.21 -10.85
CA LEU A 282 24.54 27.22 -10.84
C LEU A 282 24.06 28.66 -10.98
N GLN A 283 23.04 28.85 -11.82
CA GLN A 283 22.25 30.07 -11.87
C GLN A 283 20.86 29.76 -11.35
N LEU A 284 20.33 30.60 -10.47
CA LEU A 284 18.94 30.56 -10.09
C LEU A 284 18.08 31.14 -11.21
N GLU A 285 17.34 30.31 -11.93
CA GLU A 285 16.43 30.76 -12.99
C GLU A 285 15.11 31.27 -12.43
N ALA A 286 14.51 30.48 -11.53
CA ALA A 286 13.29 30.83 -10.81
C ALA A 286 13.19 30.06 -9.47
N ALA A 287 12.56 30.69 -8.50
CA ALA A 287 12.14 30.05 -7.27
C ALA A 287 10.67 30.42 -7.01
N THR A 288 9.86 29.42 -6.70
CA THR A 288 8.48 29.61 -6.28
C THR A 288 8.36 29.26 -4.80
N GLU A 289 7.61 30.08 -4.06
CA GLU A 289 7.29 29.78 -2.67
C GLU A 289 6.11 28.83 -2.57
N ALA A 290 5.99 28.19 -1.41
CA ALA A 290 4.80 27.43 -1.07
C ALA A 290 3.61 28.39 -0.94
N THR A 291 2.56 28.15 -1.70
CA THR A 291 1.34 28.96 -1.65
C THR A 291 0.14 28.04 -1.51
N VAL A 292 -0.82 28.44 -0.68
CA VAL A 292 -2.10 27.73 -0.56
C VAL A 292 -2.88 27.97 -1.86
N GLN A 293 -3.22 26.90 -2.55
CA GLN A 293 -4.00 26.97 -3.80
C GLN A 293 -5.42 27.46 -3.49
N PRO A 294 -5.97 28.40 -4.25
CA PRO A 294 -7.34 28.87 -4.05
C PRO A 294 -8.36 27.73 -4.07
N PHE A 295 -9.38 27.83 -3.23
CA PHE A 295 -10.47 26.83 -3.10
C PHE A 295 -11.02 26.37 -4.46
N ASP A 296 -11.29 27.32 -5.36
CA ASP A 296 -11.88 27.02 -6.67
C ASP A 296 -10.98 26.16 -7.58
N GLN A 297 -9.65 26.25 -7.41
CA GLN A 297 -8.69 25.45 -8.17
C GLN A 297 -8.57 24.01 -7.67
N VAL A 298 -8.87 23.77 -6.41
CA VAL A 298 -8.74 22.46 -5.74
C VAL A 298 -10.09 21.87 -5.35
N ARG A 299 -11.19 22.46 -5.82
CA ARG A 299 -12.55 22.09 -5.44
C ARG A 299 -12.85 20.61 -5.63
N ASP A 300 -12.46 20.04 -6.78
CA ASP A 300 -12.68 18.62 -7.07
C ASP A 300 -11.86 17.73 -6.16
N LEU A 301 -10.60 18.09 -5.91
CA LEU A 301 -9.73 17.38 -4.97
C LEU A 301 -10.29 17.42 -3.54
N ILE A 302 -10.83 18.56 -3.11
CA ILE A 302 -11.48 18.70 -1.80
C ILE A 302 -12.73 17.82 -1.75
N ALA A 303 -13.54 17.82 -2.79
CA ALA A 303 -14.74 17.00 -2.86
C ALA A 303 -14.40 15.50 -2.73
N ASP A 304 -13.38 15.01 -3.43
CA ASP A 304 -12.91 13.63 -3.32
C ASP A 304 -12.45 13.31 -1.89
N LYS A 305 -11.66 14.19 -1.28
CA LYS A 305 -11.18 14.02 0.11
C LYS A 305 -12.32 13.95 1.13
N VAL A 306 -13.26 14.88 1.04
CA VAL A 306 -14.44 14.93 1.92
C VAL A 306 -15.32 13.70 1.70
N TYR A 307 -15.46 13.25 0.42
CA TYR A 307 -16.20 12.03 0.10
C TYR A 307 -15.58 10.81 0.77
N ASP A 308 -14.28 10.63 0.63
CA ASP A 308 -13.55 9.48 1.19
C ASP A 308 -13.63 9.47 2.72
N GLU A 309 -13.48 10.63 3.37
CA GLU A 309 -13.60 10.74 4.82
C GLU A 309 -15.02 10.41 5.29
N LYS A 310 -16.03 11.01 4.65
CA LYS A 310 -17.44 10.77 4.96
C LYS A 310 -17.83 9.31 4.69
N ALA A 311 -17.35 8.73 3.59
CA ALA A 311 -17.55 7.32 3.26
C ALA A 311 -17.01 6.40 4.36
N ARG A 312 -15.79 6.66 4.84
CA ARG A 312 -15.18 5.89 5.94
C ARG A 312 -16.00 6.00 7.23
N VAL A 313 -16.44 7.19 7.59
CA VAL A 313 -17.24 7.42 8.81
C VAL A 313 -18.63 6.78 8.71
N GLU A 314 -19.34 7.00 7.63
CA GLU A 314 -20.69 6.42 7.44
C GLU A 314 -20.65 4.90 7.32
N PHE A 315 -19.62 4.35 6.66
CA PHE A 315 -19.40 2.90 6.61
C PHE A 315 -19.08 2.33 8.00
N GLY A 316 -18.25 3.01 8.79
CA GLY A 316 -17.98 2.64 10.18
C GLY A 316 -19.24 2.58 11.02
N LYS A 317 -20.08 3.64 10.99
CA LYS A 317 -21.38 3.67 11.67
C LYS A 317 -22.31 2.56 11.20
N TYR A 318 -22.30 2.23 9.91
CA TYR A 318 -23.10 1.15 9.36
C TYR A 318 -22.66 -0.22 9.90
N LEU A 319 -21.35 -0.48 9.96
CA LEU A 319 -20.78 -1.69 10.55
C LEU A 319 -21.09 -1.79 12.06
N GLU A 320 -20.98 -0.71 12.81
CA GLU A 320 -21.38 -0.67 14.23
C GLU A 320 -22.83 -1.07 14.42
N LYS A 321 -23.73 -0.56 13.58
CA LYS A 321 -25.14 -0.96 13.58
C LYS A 321 -25.31 -2.45 13.33
N LEU A 322 -24.61 -3.02 12.33
CA LEU A 322 -24.71 -4.46 12.03
C LEU A 322 -24.18 -5.30 13.19
N ARG A 323 -23.03 -4.91 13.79
CA ARG A 323 -22.44 -5.61 14.96
C ARG A 323 -23.39 -5.58 16.16
N ALA A 324 -24.04 -4.44 16.42
CA ALA A 324 -24.98 -4.28 17.53
C ALA A 324 -26.23 -5.17 17.39
N GLN A 325 -26.62 -5.53 16.17
CA GLN A 325 -27.77 -6.38 15.88
C GLN A 325 -27.39 -7.87 15.80
N ALA A 326 -26.10 -8.19 15.74
CA ALA A 326 -25.62 -9.55 15.52
C ALA A 326 -25.54 -10.35 16.82
N ILE A 327 -25.77 -11.66 16.71
CA ILE A 327 -25.47 -12.63 17.76
C ILE A 327 -24.09 -13.21 17.50
N ILE A 328 -23.09 -12.78 18.29
CA ILE A 328 -21.69 -13.23 18.16
C ILE A 328 -21.35 -14.13 19.34
N GLU A 329 -21.20 -15.43 19.07
CA GLU A 329 -20.83 -16.43 20.07
C GLU A 329 -19.35 -16.78 19.94
N TRP A 330 -18.57 -16.47 20.98
CA TRP A 330 -17.16 -16.77 21.04
C TRP A 330 -16.89 -18.13 21.67
N LYS A 331 -16.07 -18.96 21.04
CA LYS A 331 -15.59 -20.24 21.58
C LYS A 331 -14.17 -20.12 22.16
N ASN A 332 -13.53 -18.94 22.00
CA ASN A 332 -12.21 -18.60 22.52
C ASN A 332 -12.27 -17.23 23.21
N ALA A 333 -12.02 -17.21 24.52
CA ALA A 333 -12.11 -15.99 25.33
C ALA A 333 -10.99 -14.98 25.05
N ASP A 334 -9.79 -15.45 24.67
CA ASP A 334 -8.66 -14.58 24.36
C ASP A 334 -8.89 -13.84 23.06
N LEU A 335 -9.43 -14.52 22.02
CA LEU A 335 -9.79 -13.88 20.76
C LEU A 335 -10.92 -12.88 20.95
N ARG A 336 -11.90 -13.17 21.83
CA ARG A 336 -12.94 -12.20 22.19
C ARG A 336 -12.31 -10.94 22.78
N LYS A 337 -11.41 -11.09 23.72
CA LYS A 337 -10.74 -9.95 24.35
C LYS A 337 -9.98 -9.10 23.33
N LEU A 338 -9.21 -9.73 22.44
CA LEU A 338 -8.49 -9.04 21.36
C LEU A 338 -9.45 -8.24 20.44
N TYR A 339 -10.58 -8.82 20.12
CA TYR A 339 -11.60 -8.17 19.33
C TYR A 339 -12.23 -6.97 20.07
N ASP A 340 -12.68 -7.15 21.31
CA ASP A 340 -13.33 -6.11 22.10
C ASP A 340 -12.37 -4.93 22.36
N ASP A 341 -11.11 -5.22 22.73
CA ASP A 341 -10.07 -4.21 22.96
C ASP A 341 -9.80 -3.39 21.67
N HIS A 342 -9.75 -4.05 20.51
CA HIS A 342 -9.52 -3.38 19.23
C HIS A 342 -10.68 -2.46 18.84
N LEU A 343 -11.92 -2.92 19.01
CA LEU A 343 -13.10 -2.08 18.76
C LEU A 343 -13.12 -0.85 19.64
N ALA A 344 -12.74 -0.99 20.92
CA ALA A 344 -12.67 0.15 21.83
C ALA A 344 -11.61 1.20 21.40
N VAL A 345 -10.51 0.76 20.78
CA VAL A 345 -9.50 1.65 20.21
C VAL A 345 -10.03 2.34 18.95
N MET A 346 -10.69 1.60 18.05
CA MET A 346 -11.26 2.16 16.82
C MET A 346 -12.31 3.24 17.11
N GLN A 347 -13.17 3.03 18.12
CA GLN A 347 -14.18 4.01 18.53
C GLN A 347 -13.57 5.30 19.09
N LYS A 348 -12.44 5.23 19.81
CA LYS A 348 -11.74 6.41 20.34
C LYS A 348 -10.99 7.21 19.29
N GLY A 349 -10.59 6.58 18.19
CA GLY A 349 -9.87 7.19 17.07
C GLY A 349 -10.76 7.64 15.92
N ALA A 350 -12.08 7.45 16.01
CA ALA A 350 -13.00 7.92 14.98
C ALA A 350 -13.04 9.45 14.97
N PRO A 351 -12.79 10.14 13.85
CA PRO A 351 -12.89 11.58 13.77
C PRO A 351 -14.34 12.01 14.05
N SER A 352 -14.51 12.98 14.96
CA SER A 352 -15.78 13.68 15.15
C SER A 352 -15.96 14.62 13.95
N LEU A 353 -16.91 14.32 13.07
CA LEU A 353 -17.36 15.23 12.00
C LEU A 353 -18.11 16.44 12.57
#